data_1330120267e113c704da0701ee331363
#
_entry.id   1330120267e113c704da0701ee331363
#
_cell.length_a   1.000
_cell.length_b   1.000
_cell.length_c   1.000
_cell.angle_alpha   90.00
_cell.angle_beta   90.00
_cell.angle_gamma   90.00
#
_symmetry.space_group_name_H-M   'P 1'
#
loop_
_entity.id
_entity.type
_entity.pdbx_description
1 polymer ?
#
loop_
_entity_poly.entity_id
_entity_poly.type
_entity_poly.pdbx_seq_one_letter_code
_entity_poly.pdbx_strand_id
1 'polypeptide(L)'
;FPTRRSSDLTLDPEVRDLVERRIRELAENQARAYGCKTEIRYERGYPVLVNAAQPTAFAVEVARQTFGAEHVVADAQPLTGSEDFAFLLEQVPGCYLLVGNGDNGHAEGRWSGECMVHNPHYDFNDACLAVGARLWIGLVEQYFHN
;
A
#
# COMPACT_ATOMS: atom_id res chain seq x y z
N PHE A 1 -6.97 0.42 31.18
CA PHE A 1 -5.65 0.39 30.51
C PHE A 1 -5.84 0.83 29.06
N PRO A 2 -4.95 1.69 28.55
CA PRO A 2 -5.06 2.12 27.16
C PRO A 2 -4.83 0.92 26.24
N THR A 3 -5.79 0.68 25.35
CA THR A 3 -5.63 -0.30 24.26
C THR A 3 -4.50 0.16 23.36
N ARG A 4 -3.40 -0.59 23.29
CA ARG A 4 -2.38 -0.40 22.26
C ARG A 4 -2.90 -0.96 20.96
N ARG A 5 -3.04 -0.10 19.94
CA ARG A 5 -3.10 -0.56 18.56
C ARG A 5 -1.66 -0.85 18.11
N SER A 6 -1.38 -2.08 17.75
CA SER A 6 -0.23 -2.40 16.92
C SER A 6 -0.79 -2.71 15.53
N SER A 7 -0.32 -2.01 14.51
CA SER A 7 -0.61 -2.39 13.13
C SER A 7 0.33 -3.53 12.76
N ASP A 8 -0.24 -4.64 12.31
CA ASP A 8 0.51 -5.76 11.77
C ASP A 8 0.87 -5.45 10.31
N LEU A 9 2.11 -5.09 10.09
CA LEU A 9 2.65 -4.70 8.78
C LEU A 9 3.55 -5.81 8.22
N THR A 10 3.13 -7.05 8.32
CA THR A 10 3.84 -8.18 7.76
C THR A 10 3.53 -8.31 6.26
N LEU A 11 4.57 -8.49 5.45
CA LEU A 11 4.46 -8.71 4.00
C LEU A 11 4.36 -10.21 3.64
N ASP A 12 4.28 -11.08 4.64
CA ASP A 12 4.22 -12.53 4.49
C ASP A 12 3.11 -13.10 5.39
N PRO A 13 2.13 -13.83 4.82
CA PRO A 13 1.04 -14.44 5.58
C PRO A 13 1.52 -15.42 6.67
N GLU A 14 2.57 -16.20 6.44
CA GLU A 14 3.10 -17.14 7.42
C GLU A 14 3.74 -16.41 8.59
N VAL A 15 4.46 -15.32 8.31
CA VAL A 15 5.02 -14.45 9.34
C VAL A 15 3.88 -13.79 10.15
N ARG A 16 2.79 -13.38 9.48
CA ARG A 16 1.62 -12.84 10.15
C ARG A 16 0.99 -13.82 11.12
N ASP A 17 0.82 -15.07 10.71
CA ASP A 17 0.31 -16.16 11.58
C ASP A 17 1.24 -16.43 12.76
N LEU A 18 2.54 -16.41 12.52
CA LEU A 18 3.54 -16.55 13.57
C LEU A 18 3.47 -15.40 14.58
N VAL A 19 3.39 -14.16 14.10
CA VAL A 19 3.32 -12.95 14.94
C VAL A 19 2.07 -12.99 15.82
N GLU A 20 0.89 -13.28 15.26
CA GLU A 20 -0.34 -13.40 16.05
C GLU A 20 -0.21 -14.44 17.16
N ARG A 21 0.28 -15.63 16.84
CA ARG A 21 0.48 -16.70 17.82
C ARG A 21 1.44 -16.27 18.92
N ARG A 22 2.56 -15.65 18.56
CA ARG A 22 3.57 -15.20 19.52
C ARG A 22 3.08 -14.07 20.42
N ILE A 23 2.29 -13.14 19.89
CA ILE A 23 1.67 -12.08 20.68
C ILE A 23 0.77 -12.70 21.77
N ARG A 24 -0.07 -13.68 21.40
CA ARG A 24 -0.94 -14.39 22.35
C ARG A 24 -0.14 -15.11 23.42
N GLU A 25 0.82 -15.94 23.01
CA GLU A 25 1.67 -16.70 23.92
C GLU A 25 2.43 -15.79 24.92
N LEU A 26 3.03 -14.71 24.43
CA LEU A 26 3.77 -13.76 25.27
C LEU A 26 2.86 -13.04 26.26
N ALA A 27 1.70 -12.54 25.79
CA ALA A 27 0.78 -11.81 26.64
C ALA A 27 0.20 -12.70 27.76
N GLU A 28 -0.19 -13.94 27.43
CA GLU A 28 -0.71 -14.91 28.38
C GLU A 28 0.35 -15.32 29.43
N ASN A 29 1.57 -15.63 28.98
CA ASN A 29 2.64 -16.03 29.87
C ASN A 29 3.10 -14.88 30.78
N GLN A 30 3.17 -13.66 30.22
CA GLN A 30 3.52 -12.48 31.01
C GLN A 30 2.45 -12.18 32.07
N ALA A 31 1.19 -12.23 31.72
CA ALA A 31 0.11 -12.04 32.69
C ALA A 31 0.16 -13.12 33.80
N ARG A 32 0.37 -14.38 33.43
CA ARG A 32 0.49 -15.48 34.38
C ARG A 32 1.64 -15.29 35.36
N ALA A 33 2.80 -14.77 34.90
CA ALA A 33 3.95 -14.51 35.75
C ALA A 33 3.65 -13.49 36.87
N TYR A 34 2.68 -12.61 36.64
CA TYR A 34 2.22 -11.62 37.64
C TYR A 34 0.90 -12.00 38.32
N GLY A 35 0.43 -13.24 38.18
CA GLY A 35 -0.84 -13.67 38.77
C GLY A 35 -2.07 -13.00 38.18
N CYS A 36 -1.95 -12.42 36.98
CA CYS A 36 -3.03 -11.74 36.27
C CYS A 36 -3.68 -12.62 35.24
N LYS A 37 -4.91 -12.27 34.86
CA LYS A 37 -5.59 -12.82 33.68
C LYS A 37 -5.48 -11.81 32.54
N THR A 38 -5.42 -12.31 31.32
CA THR A 38 -5.43 -11.47 30.12
C THR A 38 -6.57 -11.89 29.19
N GLU A 39 -7.18 -10.92 28.55
CA GLU A 39 -8.08 -11.11 27.42
C GLU A 39 -7.42 -10.48 26.19
N ILE A 40 -7.29 -11.26 25.11
CA ILE A 40 -6.59 -10.82 23.91
C ILE A 40 -7.60 -10.80 22.76
N ARG A 41 -7.91 -9.61 22.26
CA ARG A 41 -8.65 -9.40 21.03
C ARG A 41 -7.64 -9.05 19.95
N TYR A 42 -7.47 -9.95 18.99
CA TYR A 42 -6.62 -9.75 17.83
C TYR A 42 -7.52 -9.66 16.60
N GLU A 43 -7.51 -8.53 15.95
CA GLU A 43 -8.26 -8.28 14.72
C GLU A 43 -7.28 -8.21 13.56
N ARG A 44 -7.43 -9.13 12.61
CA ARG A 44 -6.67 -9.09 11.37
C ARG A 44 -7.25 -8.01 10.48
N GLY A 45 -6.40 -7.09 10.02
CA GLY A 45 -6.74 -6.11 9.02
C GLY A 45 -6.69 -6.70 7.60
N TYR A 46 -6.32 -5.87 6.64
CA TYR A 46 -6.25 -6.24 5.23
C TYR A 46 -5.17 -7.29 4.95
N PRO A 47 -5.33 -8.14 3.91
CA PRO A 47 -4.27 -9.01 3.43
C PRO A 47 -3.12 -8.20 2.83
N VAL A 48 -2.03 -8.90 2.50
CA VAL A 48 -0.92 -8.27 1.77
C VAL A 48 -1.38 -7.97 0.36
N LEU A 49 -1.19 -6.73 -0.10
CA LEU A 49 -1.41 -6.37 -1.49
C LEU A 49 -0.25 -6.90 -2.34
N VAL A 50 -0.55 -7.83 -3.23
CA VAL A 50 0.44 -8.40 -4.16
C VAL A 50 -0.03 -8.21 -5.59
N ASN A 51 0.71 -7.44 -6.35
CA ASN A 51 0.45 -7.24 -7.76
C ASN A 51 0.73 -8.52 -8.56
N ALA A 52 -0.19 -8.92 -9.43
CA ALA A 52 0.01 -10.04 -10.33
C ALA A 52 1.02 -9.69 -11.44
N ALA A 53 1.94 -10.60 -11.76
CA ALA A 53 3.06 -10.32 -12.64
C ALA A 53 2.65 -9.87 -14.06
N GLN A 54 1.67 -10.55 -14.68
CA GLN A 54 1.26 -10.24 -16.05
C GLN A 54 0.54 -8.88 -16.16
N PRO A 55 -0.49 -8.55 -15.34
CA PRO A 55 -1.09 -7.22 -15.37
C PRO A 55 -0.10 -6.10 -15.03
N THR A 56 0.84 -6.36 -14.12
CA THR A 56 1.88 -5.39 -13.78
C THR A 56 2.81 -5.12 -14.97
N ALA A 57 3.29 -6.17 -15.63
CA ALA A 57 4.15 -6.02 -16.80
C ALA A 57 3.46 -5.26 -17.93
N PHE A 58 2.18 -5.56 -18.18
CA PHE A 58 1.35 -4.84 -19.16
C PHE A 58 1.24 -3.35 -18.79
N ALA A 59 0.88 -3.04 -17.55
CA ALA A 59 0.71 -1.65 -17.10
C ALA A 59 2.03 -0.86 -17.14
N VAL A 60 3.15 -1.50 -16.78
CA VAL A 60 4.49 -0.90 -16.87
C VAL A 60 4.85 -0.57 -18.31
N GLU A 61 4.57 -1.48 -19.26
CA GLU A 61 4.85 -1.24 -20.69
C GLU A 61 4.02 -0.08 -21.23
N VAL A 62 2.72 -0.05 -20.94
CA VAL A 62 1.84 1.06 -21.32
C VAL A 62 2.34 2.39 -20.72
N ALA A 63 2.71 2.39 -19.46
CA ALA A 63 3.20 3.59 -18.80
C ALA A 63 4.50 4.10 -19.44
N ARG A 64 5.43 3.19 -19.76
CA ARG A 64 6.70 3.53 -20.45
C ARG A 64 6.48 4.11 -21.84
N GLN A 65 5.55 3.57 -22.59
CA GLN A 65 5.20 4.09 -23.92
C GLN A 65 4.50 5.46 -23.83
N THR A 66 3.71 5.68 -22.78
CA THR A 66 2.93 6.91 -22.62
C THR A 66 3.77 8.08 -22.07
N PHE A 67 4.70 7.79 -21.16
CA PHE A 67 5.41 8.82 -20.38
C PHE A 67 6.94 8.81 -20.54
N GLY A 68 7.52 7.76 -21.11
CA GLY A 68 8.95 7.50 -21.13
C GLY A 68 9.40 6.60 -19.99
N ALA A 69 10.42 5.77 -20.26
CA ALA A 69 10.91 4.80 -19.28
C ALA A 69 11.51 5.44 -18.02
N GLU A 70 12.05 6.63 -18.15
CA GLU A 70 12.66 7.43 -17.08
C GLU A 70 11.64 7.92 -16.03
N HIS A 71 10.36 7.93 -16.37
CA HIS A 71 9.26 8.31 -15.46
C HIS A 71 8.54 7.13 -14.81
N VAL A 72 9.01 5.89 -15.05
CA VAL A 72 8.34 4.69 -14.57
C VAL A 72 9.25 3.86 -13.67
N VAL A 73 8.90 3.79 -12.39
CA VAL A 73 9.58 2.95 -11.41
C VAL A 73 8.85 1.62 -11.32
N ALA A 74 9.41 0.58 -11.93
CA ALA A 74 8.78 -0.75 -11.99
C ALA A 74 9.15 -1.67 -10.82
N ASP A 75 10.23 -1.36 -10.11
CA ASP A 75 10.83 -2.13 -9.01
C ASP A 75 10.80 -1.36 -7.68
N ALA A 76 9.73 -0.62 -7.45
CA ALA A 76 9.55 0.12 -6.20
C ALA A 76 9.61 -0.82 -4.98
N GLN A 77 10.24 -0.34 -3.90
CA GLN A 77 10.28 -1.08 -2.64
C GLN A 77 8.87 -1.27 -2.08
N PRO A 78 8.59 -2.42 -1.46
CA PRO A 78 7.31 -2.67 -0.82
C PRO A 78 6.96 -1.58 0.20
N LEU A 79 5.72 -1.12 0.16
CA LEU A 79 5.19 -0.18 1.12
C LEU A 79 4.49 -0.92 2.26
N THR A 80 4.73 -0.47 3.50
CA THR A 80 4.10 -1.01 4.71
C THR A 80 2.78 -0.29 4.99
N GLY A 81 1.90 -0.24 4.01
CA GLY A 81 0.55 0.33 4.11
C GLY A 81 -0.53 -0.74 4.04
N SER A 82 -1.71 -0.41 4.55
CA SER A 82 -2.91 -1.24 4.40
C SER A 82 -3.75 -0.70 3.26
N GLU A 83 -4.19 -1.60 2.37
CA GLU A 83 -4.98 -1.26 1.19
C GLU A 83 -6.09 -2.30 0.99
N ASP A 84 -7.35 -1.86 0.90
CA ASP A 84 -8.51 -2.76 0.75
C ASP A 84 -8.59 -3.40 -0.64
N PHE A 85 -7.97 -2.80 -1.65
CA PHE A 85 -7.83 -3.39 -2.98
C PHE A 85 -7.12 -4.76 -2.96
N ALA A 86 -6.38 -5.06 -1.88
CA ALA A 86 -5.77 -6.37 -1.66
C ALA A 86 -6.78 -7.51 -1.71
N PHE A 87 -8.01 -7.31 -1.19
CA PHE A 87 -9.09 -8.32 -1.29
C PHE A 87 -9.54 -8.58 -2.73
N LEU A 88 -9.52 -7.57 -3.58
CA LEU A 88 -9.85 -7.72 -5.01
C LEU A 88 -8.76 -8.52 -5.72
N LEU A 89 -7.50 -8.27 -5.40
CA LEU A 89 -6.36 -8.99 -5.99
C LEU A 89 -6.30 -10.47 -5.57
N GLU A 90 -6.87 -10.85 -4.44
CA GLU A 90 -7.03 -12.26 -4.08
C GLU A 90 -8.05 -13.00 -4.95
N GLN A 91 -8.98 -12.28 -5.58
CA GLN A 91 -10.04 -12.87 -6.40
C GLN A 91 -9.73 -12.78 -7.90
N VAL A 92 -9.11 -11.70 -8.33
CA VAL A 92 -8.85 -11.42 -9.75
C VAL A 92 -7.43 -10.92 -9.92
N PRO A 93 -6.63 -11.52 -10.81
CA PRO A 93 -5.30 -11.01 -11.12
C PRO A 93 -5.35 -9.57 -11.63
N GLY A 94 -4.64 -8.69 -10.97
CA GLY A 94 -4.59 -7.26 -11.30
C GLY A 94 -3.33 -6.61 -10.76
N CYS A 95 -3.27 -5.29 -10.84
CA CYS A 95 -2.20 -4.52 -10.24
C CYS A 95 -2.71 -3.20 -9.67
N TYR A 96 -2.08 -2.78 -8.59
CA TYR A 96 -2.25 -1.49 -7.96
C TYR A 96 -1.05 -0.61 -8.29
N LEU A 97 -1.30 0.57 -8.81
CA LEU A 97 -0.27 1.49 -9.27
C LEU A 97 -0.38 2.81 -8.50
N LEU A 98 0.75 3.45 -8.30
CA LEU A 98 0.81 4.77 -7.69
C LEU A 98 1.21 5.81 -8.74
N VAL A 99 0.55 6.95 -8.72
CA VAL A 99 0.93 8.14 -9.47
C VAL A 99 1.60 9.11 -8.51
N GLY A 100 2.83 9.50 -8.82
CA GLY A 100 3.57 10.45 -7.99
C GLY A 100 2.89 11.81 -7.96
N ASN A 101 2.89 12.45 -6.80
CA ASN A 101 2.31 13.79 -6.60
C ASN A 101 3.27 14.93 -7.01
N GLY A 102 4.41 14.62 -7.62
CA GLY A 102 5.44 15.59 -8.00
C GLY A 102 6.34 15.99 -6.83
N ASP A 103 7.11 17.04 -7.04
CA ASP A 103 8.09 17.57 -6.07
C ASP A 103 7.36 18.22 -4.88
N ASN A 104 6.96 17.41 -3.92
CA ASN A 104 6.39 17.78 -2.63
C ASN A 104 4.91 18.15 -2.59
N GLY A 105 4.15 18.18 -3.69
CA GLY A 105 2.71 18.47 -3.68
C GLY A 105 2.34 19.81 -3.04
N HIS A 106 3.27 20.79 -3.03
CA HIS A 106 3.08 22.07 -2.37
C HIS A 106 2.93 23.19 -3.37
N ALA A 107 1.90 23.99 -3.21
CA ALA A 107 1.90 25.33 -3.76
C ALA A 107 3.12 26.09 -3.22
N GLU A 108 3.88 26.73 -4.11
CA GLU A 108 5.07 27.52 -3.76
C GLU A 108 4.85 28.36 -2.49
N GLY A 109 5.64 28.14 -1.46
CA GLY A 109 5.73 28.96 -0.26
C GLY A 109 4.95 28.49 0.97
N ARG A 110 4.22 27.36 0.95
CA ARG A 110 3.45 26.93 2.15
C ARG A 110 4.16 25.95 3.07
N TRP A 111 5.09 25.15 2.56
CA TRP A 111 5.73 24.13 3.40
C TRP A 111 7.04 23.65 2.78
N SER A 112 8.08 23.46 3.58
CA SER A 112 9.43 23.08 3.13
C SER A 112 9.81 21.61 3.35
N GLY A 113 8.87 20.73 3.60
CA GLY A 113 9.12 19.32 3.93
C GLY A 113 8.29 18.35 3.09
N GLU A 114 8.78 17.12 2.96
CA GLU A 114 8.02 16.02 2.39
C GLU A 114 6.75 15.78 3.21
N CYS A 115 5.59 15.81 2.54
CA CYS A 115 4.31 15.62 3.17
C CYS A 115 3.63 14.40 2.55
N MET A 116 3.49 13.34 3.33
CA MET A 116 2.82 12.12 2.90
C MET A 116 1.31 12.25 2.99
N VAL A 117 0.58 11.44 2.21
CA VAL A 117 -0.87 11.26 2.36
C VAL A 117 -1.23 11.01 3.83
N HIS A 118 -2.43 11.39 4.25
CA HIS A 118 -2.91 11.42 5.64
C HIS A 118 -2.32 12.51 6.54
N ASN A 119 -1.44 13.36 6.03
CA ASN A 119 -1.03 14.56 6.74
C ASN A 119 -2.06 15.68 6.50
N PRO A 120 -2.49 16.43 7.52
CA PRO A 120 -3.46 17.53 7.34
C PRO A 120 -2.96 18.68 6.45
N HIS A 121 -1.64 18.73 6.19
CA HIS A 121 -1.02 19.71 5.31
C HIS A 121 -0.70 19.15 3.91
N TYR A 122 -1.12 17.90 3.63
CA TYR A 122 -0.94 17.31 2.30
C TYR A 122 -1.74 18.11 1.28
N ASP A 123 -1.06 18.49 0.19
CA ASP A 123 -1.67 19.21 -0.92
C ASP A 123 -1.61 18.35 -2.18
N PHE A 124 -2.75 18.18 -2.82
CA PHE A 124 -2.85 17.41 -4.05
C PHE A 124 -2.37 18.25 -5.22
N ASN A 125 -1.51 17.67 -6.04
CA ASN A 125 -1.05 18.29 -7.27
C ASN A 125 -2.00 17.97 -8.42
N ASP A 126 -2.79 18.94 -8.86
CA ASP A 126 -3.77 18.76 -9.94
C ASP A 126 -3.13 18.33 -11.27
N ALA A 127 -1.83 18.57 -11.47
CA ALA A 127 -1.10 18.07 -12.64
C ALA A 127 -1.10 16.52 -12.72
N CYS A 128 -1.22 15.83 -11.59
CA CYS A 128 -1.32 14.37 -11.54
C CYS A 128 -2.60 13.82 -12.14
N LEU A 129 -3.68 14.60 -12.19
CA LEU A 129 -4.96 14.21 -12.78
C LEU A 129 -4.81 13.86 -14.27
N ALA A 130 -4.09 14.69 -15.02
CA ALA A 130 -3.83 14.43 -16.44
C ALA A 130 -2.95 13.19 -16.65
N VAL A 131 -1.99 12.94 -15.75
CA VAL A 131 -1.14 11.75 -15.80
C VAL A 131 -1.98 10.49 -15.56
N GLY A 132 -2.79 10.47 -14.52
CA GLY A 132 -3.69 9.35 -14.23
C GLY A 132 -4.66 9.07 -15.36
N ALA A 133 -5.32 10.10 -15.89
CA ALA A 133 -6.26 9.97 -17.01
C ALA A 133 -5.59 9.40 -18.26
N ARG A 134 -4.41 9.89 -18.64
CA ARG A 134 -3.64 9.38 -19.80
C ARG A 134 -3.21 7.94 -19.61
N LEU A 135 -2.80 7.54 -18.41
CA LEU A 135 -2.47 6.15 -18.12
C LEU A 135 -3.68 5.23 -18.35
N TRP A 136 -4.85 5.58 -17.81
CA TRP A 136 -6.06 4.80 -18.00
C TRP A 136 -6.49 4.70 -19.46
N ILE A 137 -6.42 5.79 -20.21
CA ILE A 137 -6.71 5.78 -21.65
C ILE A 137 -5.76 4.83 -22.37
N GLY A 138 -4.45 4.93 -22.13
CA GLY A 138 -3.46 4.06 -22.75
C GLY A 138 -3.66 2.57 -22.40
N LEU A 139 -4.01 2.26 -21.14
CA LEU A 139 -4.32 0.88 -20.73
C LEU A 139 -5.52 0.32 -21.50
N VAL A 140 -6.60 1.10 -21.62
CA VAL A 140 -7.81 0.69 -22.35
C VAL A 140 -7.51 0.51 -23.84
N GLU A 141 -6.86 1.48 -24.45
CA GLU A 141 -6.54 1.43 -25.89
C GLU A 141 -5.65 0.22 -26.21
N GLN A 142 -4.59 -0.01 -25.44
CA GLN A 142 -3.71 -1.15 -25.71
C GLN A 142 -4.35 -2.51 -25.39
N TYR A 143 -5.23 -2.58 -24.39
CA TYR A 143 -5.92 -3.81 -24.05
C TYR A 143 -6.84 -4.29 -25.19
N PHE A 144 -7.51 -3.37 -25.88
CA PHE A 144 -8.44 -3.71 -26.96
C PHE A 144 -7.80 -3.75 -28.36
N HIS A 145 -6.55 -3.32 -28.51
CA HIS A 145 -5.83 -3.38 -29.78
C HIS A 145 -4.85 -4.57 -29.88
N ASN A 146 -4.66 -5.33 -28.80
CA ASN A 146 -3.94 -6.60 -28.76
C ASN A 146 -4.91 -7.78 -28.78
#